data_c4d5f4c4a475501fd1bb63b020e703b0
#
_entry.id   c4d5f4c4a475501fd1bb63b020e703b0
#
_cell.length_a   1.000
_cell.length_b   1.000
_cell.length_c   1.000
_cell.angle_alpha   90.00
_cell.angle_beta   90.00
_cell.angle_gamma   90.00
#
_symmetry.space_group_name_H-M   'P 1'
#
loop_
_entity.id
_entity.type
_entity.pdbx_description
1 polymer ?
#
loop_
_entity_poly.entity_id
_entity_poly.type
_entity_poly.pdbx_seq_one_letter_code
_entity_poly.pdbx_strand_id
1 'polypeptide(L)'
;MRRPLVLLCAGLTLLSSSAAFSQNATPRNLILFIPDGLRAAKVTPETAPAMAAVRDKGVNFKNSHSLFPTFTMANGSAMATGHYLGDTGTFSNTIFTGYTSVPAGDTVVPFIENDAVLGDIDEHFNGDYLNEDTVLKLARKAGYSTAAIGKLGPTYLFDHTGCPCKPGASSSIVIDDSTGNKNGVPITDEVKDAMTKAGLALATPSRGDNGKAGDAKTPGTTSANVPQQAYMVDVATKVVLPMFKARNKPFVLVFWSRDPDGSQHNHGDSLNTITPGINGPTSMAGIKNADDNLAALRKALDDLGLSASTNIMVQADHGFSTISKESKTSPSAKVGYDDTPKDFLPMGFLALDLAKALDLPLFDPNDKNAAVPAGKHPKAGNGVLGKDPTKPDLVVATNGGSDLIYLPNNDRKLARRAVKALLEQDYVSGIFVDDKLGEIPGTLPLSVVNLDGKAVTPHPAIVVNFRSYVAPGCDVPSNCSVEVADTVLRQGQGMHGSFSRGDTYNFMAAIGPDFKAGFVDPLPVSNADVGITAAKLLDLKVAPKGKLIGRVMTEAMPNGATPKATSDVIKSDPAAGGLRTVLKLQRVGAQRYFDAAGFPGRTVGLDDAAPKQKAAAK
;
A
#
# COMPACT_ATOMS: atom_id res chain seq x y z
N MET A 1 -74.81 34.95 -50.22
CA MET A 1 -74.67 33.52 -50.09
C MET A 1 -73.25 33.23 -49.64
N ARG A 2 -73.05 33.00 -48.36
CA ARG A 2 -71.73 32.69 -47.75
C ARG A 2 -71.80 31.26 -47.25
N ARG A 3 -70.89 30.40 -47.71
CA ARG A 3 -70.64 29.05 -47.20
C ARG A 3 -69.72 29.06 -46.03
N PRO A 4 -69.90 28.34 -44.93
CA PRO A 4 -68.91 28.24 -43.86
C PRO A 4 -67.90 27.10 -44.14
N LEU A 5 -66.64 27.39 -43.81
CA LEU A 5 -65.51 26.50 -43.90
C LEU A 5 -65.45 25.67 -42.58
N VAL A 6 -65.49 24.36 -42.68
CA VAL A 6 -65.33 23.46 -41.55
C VAL A 6 -63.86 23.14 -41.41
N LEU A 7 -63.24 23.54 -40.29
CA LEU A 7 -61.86 23.16 -39.91
C LEU A 7 -61.91 21.84 -39.16
N LEU A 8 -61.28 20.82 -39.70
CA LEU A 8 -61.05 19.51 -39.04
C LEU A 8 -59.74 19.60 -38.27
N CYS A 9 -59.79 19.67 -36.92
CA CYS A 9 -58.63 19.52 -36.05
C CYS A 9 -58.36 18.02 -35.82
N ALA A 10 -57.26 17.51 -36.42
CA ALA A 10 -56.71 16.19 -36.09
C ALA A 10 -55.82 16.32 -34.87
N GLY A 11 -56.27 15.83 -33.72
CA GLY A 11 -55.47 15.73 -32.50
C GLY A 11 -54.45 14.60 -32.60
N LEU A 12 -53.17 14.96 -32.64
CA LEU A 12 -52.04 14.03 -32.46
C LEU A 12 -51.83 13.83 -30.97
N THR A 13 -52.25 12.67 -30.41
CA THR A 13 -51.89 12.24 -29.08
C THR A 13 -50.47 11.66 -29.12
N LEU A 14 -49.49 12.46 -28.65
CA LEU A 14 -48.13 11.98 -28.32
C LEU A 14 -48.19 11.13 -27.05
N LEU A 15 -48.13 9.82 -27.22
CA LEU A 15 -47.81 8.90 -26.14
C LEU A 15 -46.35 9.05 -25.76
N SER A 16 -46.06 9.87 -24.74
CA SER A 16 -44.79 9.90 -24.08
C SER A 16 -44.65 8.62 -23.24
N SER A 17 -43.92 7.63 -23.78
CA SER A 17 -43.41 6.50 -23.01
C SER A 17 -42.30 7.00 -22.09
N SER A 18 -42.65 7.37 -20.87
CA SER A 18 -41.71 7.52 -19.78
C SER A 18 -41.17 6.11 -19.44
N ALA A 19 -40.00 5.80 -19.97
CA ALA A 19 -39.21 4.66 -19.50
C ALA A 19 -38.83 4.93 -18.04
N ALA A 20 -39.59 4.32 -17.13
CA ALA A 20 -39.23 4.28 -15.71
C ALA A 20 -38.02 3.33 -15.54
N PHE A 21 -36.81 3.87 -15.66
CA PHE A 21 -35.60 3.24 -15.12
C PHE A 21 -35.52 3.59 -13.64
N SER A 22 -36.24 2.91 -12.82
CA SER A 22 -35.97 2.81 -11.40
C SER A 22 -36.08 1.33 -11.02
N GLN A 23 -35.09 0.54 -11.39
CA GLN A 23 -34.80 -0.63 -10.58
C GLN A 23 -34.06 -0.08 -9.34
N ASN A 24 -34.78 -0.03 -8.21
CA ASN A 24 -34.15 0.06 -6.89
C ASN A 24 -33.25 -1.17 -6.78
N ALA A 25 -31.99 -1.00 -7.12
CA ALA A 25 -30.97 -2.02 -6.89
C ALA A 25 -30.98 -2.30 -5.38
N THR A 26 -31.19 -3.56 -5.00
CA THR A 26 -31.12 -3.96 -3.59
C THR A 26 -29.75 -3.54 -3.06
N PRO A 27 -29.68 -2.75 -1.96
CA PRO A 27 -28.40 -2.32 -1.41
C PRO A 27 -27.48 -3.51 -1.17
N ARG A 28 -26.24 -3.42 -1.61
CA ARG A 28 -25.25 -4.50 -1.51
C ARG A 28 -24.35 -4.29 -0.31
N ASN A 29 -23.93 -5.39 0.29
CA ASN A 29 -22.86 -5.39 1.26
C ASN A 29 -21.51 -5.51 0.54
N LEU A 30 -20.47 -5.01 1.16
CA LEU A 30 -19.11 -5.13 0.67
C LEU A 30 -18.15 -5.54 1.79
N ILE A 31 -17.31 -6.53 1.50
CA ILE A 31 -16.10 -6.83 2.28
C ILE A 31 -14.89 -6.53 1.40
N LEU A 32 -14.02 -5.65 1.89
CA LEU A 32 -12.65 -5.49 1.39
C LEU A 32 -11.74 -6.32 2.28
N PHE A 33 -11.24 -7.43 1.79
CA PHE A 33 -10.29 -8.30 2.49
C PHE A 33 -8.88 -8.02 1.97
N ILE A 34 -8.00 -7.56 2.86
CA ILE A 34 -6.66 -7.13 2.49
C ILE A 34 -5.63 -8.04 3.16
N PRO A 35 -5.10 -9.06 2.44
CA PRO A 35 -3.97 -9.86 2.90
C PRO A 35 -2.68 -9.08 2.63
N ASP A 36 -2.14 -8.44 3.67
CA ASP A 36 -0.98 -7.57 3.60
C ASP A 36 0.24 -8.27 3.00
N GLY A 37 0.87 -7.68 1.99
CA GLY A 37 2.09 -8.19 1.36
C GLY A 37 1.94 -9.53 0.61
N LEU A 38 0.73 -9.85 0.11
CA LEU A 38 0.49 -11.13 -0.56
C LEU A 38 0.93 -11.10 -2.04
N ARG A 39 1.94 -11.90 -2.35
CA ARG A 39 2.44 -12.12 -3.71
C ARG A 39 1.43 -12.91 -4.55
N ALA A 40 1.02 -12.39 -5.72
CA ALA A 40 -0.01 -12.99 -6.57
C ALA A 40 0.28 -14.45 -6.94
N ALA A 41 1.52 -14.77 -7.32
CA ALA A 41 1.90 -16.12 -7.75
C ALA A 41 2.02 -17.14 -6.61
N LYS A 42 1.83 -16.73 -5.34
CA LYS A 42 1.77 -17.63 -4.18
C LYS A 42 0.35 -18.12 -3.87
N VAL A 43 -0.67 -17.58 -4.53
CA VAL A 43 -2.05 -18.03 -4.35
C VAL A 43 -2.33 -19.21 -5.27
N THR A 44 -2.27 -20.41 -4.71
CA THR A 44 -2.61 -21.68 -5.38
C THR A 44 -3.65 -22.46 -4.56
N PRO A 45 -4.32 -23.46 -5.13
CA PRO A 45 -5.24 -24.30 -4.36
C PRO A 45 -4.59 -24.99 -3.14
N GLU A 46 -3.25 -25.20 -3.18
CA GLU A 46 -2.48 -25.85 -2.10
C GLU A 46 -2.08 -24.86 -1.01
N THR A 47 -1.71 -23.65 -1.36
CA THR A 47 -1.15 -22.65 -0.42
C THR A 47 -2.18 -21.73 0.18
N ALA A 48 -3.25 -21.39 -0.59
CA ALA A 48 -4.28 -20.45 -0.21
C ALA A 48 -5.64 -20.85 -0.87
N PRO A 49 -6.26 -21.97 -0.45
CA PRO A 49 -7.46 -22.53 -1.10
C PRO A 49 -8.67 -21.61 -1.10
N ALA A 50 -8.89 -20.82 -0.04
CA ALA A 50 -10.04 -19.90 0.03
C ALA A 50 -9.88 -18.71 -0.93
N MET A 51 -8.68 -18.15 -1.03
CA MET A 51 -8.37 -17.07 -1.99
C MET A 51 -8.36 -17.60 -3.43
N ALA A 52 -7.81 -18.79 -3.67
CA ALA A 52 -7.87 -19.46 -4.97
C ALA A 52 -9.32 -19.70 -5.39
N ALA A 53 -10.20 -20.11 -4.46
CA ALA A 53 -11.62 -20.29 -4.76
C ALA A 53 -12.35 -18.95 -5.09
N VAL A 54 -11.99 -17.84 -4.46
CA VAL A 54 -12.52 -16.51 -4.84
C VAL A 54 -12.06 -16.15 -6.24
N ARG A 55 -10.77 -16.31 -6.54
CA ARG A 55 -10.19 -16.06 -7.86
C ARG A 55 -10.84 -16.90 -8.96
N ASP A 56 -10.98 -18.21 -8.74
CA ASP A 56 -11.36 -19.17 -9.78
C ASP A 56 -12.88 -19.20 -10.01
N LYS A 57 -13.69 -18.95 -8.96
CA LYS A 57 -15.14 -18.90 -9.06
C LYS A 57 -15.70 -17.51 -9.36
N GLY A 58 -14.95 -16.46 -9.06
CA GLY A 58 -15.29 -15.07 -9.31
C GLY A 58 -14.45 -14.45 -10.42
N VAL A 59 -13.79 -13.34 -10.12
CA VAL A 59 -12.90 -12.61 -11.04
C VAL A 59 -11.46 -12.77 -10.61
N ASN A 60 -10.62 -13.21 -11.55
CA ASN A 60 -9.17 -13.22 -11.43
C ASN A 60 -8.58 -11.99 -12.13
N PHE A 61 -8.15 -10.99 -11.37
CA PHE A 61 -7.44 -9.83 -11.92
C PHE A 61 -5.96 -10.20 -12.12
N LYS A 62 -5.67 -10.88 -13.22
CA LYS A 62 -4.35 -11.48 -13.50
C LYS A 62 -3.23 -10.45 -13.61
N ASN A 63 -3.55 -9.18 -13.83
CA ASN A 63 -2.60 -8.11 -14.09
C ASN A 63 -2.76 -6.96 -13.07
N SER A 64 -2.71 -7.31 -11.79
CA SER A 64 -2.83 -6.37 -10.68
C SER A 64 -1.51 -5.61 -10.42
N HIS A 65 -1.65 -4.38 -9.91
CA HIS A 65 -0.55 -3.48 -9.61
C HIS A 65 -0.76 -2.78 -8.27
N SER A 66 0.21 -2.88 -7.37
CA SER A 66 0.35 -1.91 -6.28
C SER A 66 0.98 -0.61 -6.79
N LEU A 67 0.75 0.48 -6.07
CA LEU A 67 1.30 1.79 -6.42
C LEU A 67 2.71 1.92 -5.84
N PHE A 68 3.58 2.60 -6.56
CA PHE A 68 4.92 2.94 -6.07
C PHE A 68 4.90 4.31 -5.36
N PRO A 69 5.62 4.43 -4.23
CA PRO A 69 6.32 3.40 -3.45
C PRO A 69 5.37 2.34 -2.89
N THR A 70 5.79 1.06 -2.96
CA THR A 70 4.96 -0.11 -2.69
C THR A 70 4.88 -0.40 -1.19
N PHE A 71 4.37 0.56 -0.40
CA PHE A 71 4.23 0.48 1.04
C PHE A 71 2.77 0.41 1.47
N THR A 72 2.56 -0.15 2.67
CA THR A 72 1.26 -0.42 3.29
C THR A 72 0.38 0.84 3.37
N MET A 73 0.87 1.91 4.01
CA MET A 73 0.08 3.14 4.19
C MET A 73 -0.19 3.84 2.86
N ALA A 74 0.79 3.86 1.97
CA ALA A 74 0.67 4.40 0.61
C ALA A 74 -0.45 3.69 -0.16
N ASN A 75 -0.40 2.37 -0.25
CA ASN A 75 -1.41 1.58 -0.95
C ASN A 75 -2.75 1.51 -0.21
N GLY A 76 -2.73 1.55 1.13
CA GLY A 76 -3.92 1.71 1.97
C GLY A 76 -4.68 2.99 1.65
N SER A 77 -3.98 4.12 1.53
CA SER A 77 -4.58 5.41 1.16
C SER A 77 -5.24 5.36 -0.23
N ALA A 78 -4.60 4.69 -1.18
CA ALA A 78 -5.13 4.52 -2.53
C ALA A 78 -6.39 3.63 -2.54
N MET A 79 -6.39 2.51 -1.82
CA MET A 79 -7.57 1.65 -1.70
C MET A 79 -8.72 2.36 -0.97
N ALA A 80 -8.40 3.16 0.05
CA ALA A 80 -9.40 3.88 0.83
C ALA A 80 -10.08 5.01 0.05
N THR A 81 -9.32 5.76 -0.78
CA THR A 81 -9.81 6.96 -1.47
C THR A 81 -10.09 6.77 -2.95
N GLY A 82 -9.46 5.79 -3.58
CA GLY A 82 -9.43 5.64 -5.03
C GLY A 82 -8.48 6.61 -5.75
N HIS A 83 -7.57 7.28 -5.02
CA HIS A 83 -6.62 8.23 -5.56
C HIS A 83 -5.18 7.73 -5.48
N TYR A 84 -4.32 8.19 -6.40
CA TYR A 84 -2.88 7.95 -6.36
C TYR A 84 -2.20 8.87 -5.33
N LEU A 85 -0.97 8.52 -4.97
CA LEU A 85 -0.25 9.09 -3.83
C LEU A 85 0.04 10.60 -3.96
N GLY A 86 0.19 11.11 -5.17
CA GLY A 86 0.32 12.55 -5.40
C GLY A 86 -0.89 13.37 -4.96
N ASP A 87 -2.08 12.77 -4.89
CA ASP A 87 -3.28 13.42 -4.36
C ASP A 87 -3.46 13.18 -2.86
N THR A 88 -3.14 11.97 -2.36
CA THR A 88 -3.36 11.62 -0.94
C THR A 88 -2.24 12.06 -0.01
N GLY A 89 -1.03 12.26 -0.52
CA GLY A 89 0.13 12.66 0.28
C GLY A 89 0.70 11.58 1.21
N THR A 90 0.15 10.37 1.17
CA THR A 90 0.67 9.22 1.91
C THR A 90 1.73 8.53 1.05
N PHE A 91 2.89 9.19 0.89
CA PHE A 91 3.92 8.74 -0.05
C PHE A 91 4.61 7.44 0.36
N SER A 92 4.59 7.09 1.65
CA SER A 92 5.21 5.89 2.22
C SER A 92 4.73 5.62 3.64
N ASN A 93 5.34 4.66 4.35
CA ASN A 93 5.07 4.40 5.77
C ASN A 93 5.78 5.41 6.71
N THR A 94 6.86 6.02 6.25
CA THR A 94 7.57 7.11 6.94
C THR A 94 7.62 8.31 6.00
N ILE A 95 7.16 9.47 6.45
CA ILE A 95 7.11 10.71 5.65
C ILE A 95 7.65 11.90 6.44
N PHE A 96 8.17 12.90 5.74
CA PHE A 96 8.45 14.20 6.35
C PHE A 96 7.15 15.02 6.42
N THR A 97 6.79 15.46 7.61
CA THR A 97 5.52 16.17 7.85
C THR A 97 5.63 17.68 7.79
N GLY A 98 6.86 18.21 7.85
CA GLY A 98 7.12 19.66 7.92
C GLY A 98 6.91 20.25 9.31
N TYR A 99 6.45 19.48 10.26
CA TYR A 99 6.28 19.85 11.67
C TYR A 99 6.67 18.68 12.58
N THR A 100 6.83 18.94 13.85
CA THR A 100 7.20 17.93 14.87
C THR A 100 5.97 17.20 15.38
N SER A 101 5.87 15.89 15.14
CA SER A 101 4.79 15.04 15.67
C SER A 101 5.14 14.53 17.06
N VAL A 102 4.38 14.97 18.06
CA VAL A 102 4.57 14.58 19.47
C VAL A 102 4.29 13.09 19.70
N PRO A 103 3.20 12.49 19.17
CA PRO A 103 2.95 11.06 19.34
C PRO A 103 4.03 10.17 18.70
N ALA A 104 4.78 10.69 17.73
CA ALA A 104 5.89 9.99 17.10
C ALA A 104 7.24 10.17 17.82
N GLY A 105 7.25 10.71 19.04
CA GLY A 105 8.46 10.96 19.83
C GLY A 105 9.20 12.24 19.47
N ASP A 106 8.46 13.29 19.14
CA ASP A 106 8.98 14.62 18.76
C ASP A 106 9.82 14.63 17.49
N THR A 107 9.48 13.78 16.51
CA THR A 107 10.16 13.75 15.21
C THR A 107 9.41 14.50 14.11
N VAL A 108 10.14 15.04 13.13
CA VAL A 108 9.59 15.61 11.88
C VAL A 108 9.42 14.54 10.79
N VAL A 109 9.89 13.30 11.05
CA VAL A 109 9.85 12.17 10.11
C VAL A 109 9.17 10.97 10.80
N PRO A 110 7.86 11.06 11.08
CA PRO A 110 7.12 10.01 11.77
C PRO A 110 6.91 8.76 10.91
N PHE A 111 6.90 7.59 11.56
CA PHE A 111 6.33 6.36 11.04
C PHE A 111 4.82 6.40 11.26
N ILE A 112 4.03 6.33 10.19
CA ILE A 112 2.60 6.63 10.20
C ILE A 112 1.69 5.40 10.35
N GLU A 113 2.22 4.18 10.46
CA GLU A 113 1.44 3.01 10.89
C GLU A 113 1.14 3.06 12.40
N ASN A 114 0.51 4.15 12.86
CA ASN A 114 0.21 4.40 14.26
C ASN A 114 -0.98 5.35 14.37
N ASP A 115 -2.04 4.93 15.06
CA ASP A 115 -3.29 5.69 15.13
C ASP A 115 -3.12 7.06 15.78
N ALA A 116 -2.31 7.15 16.84
CA ALA A 116 -2.06 8.42 17.51
C ALA A 116 -1.29 9.40 16.60
N VAL A 117 -0.35 8.88 15.80
CA VAL A 117 0.39 9.67 14.81
C VAL A 117 -0.52 10.08 13.65
N LEU A 118 -1.37 9.18 13.15
CA LEU A 118 -2.36 9.51 12.13
C LEU A 118 -3.34 10.58 12.61
N GLY A 119 -3.81 10.47 13.85
CA GLY A 119 -4.70 11.48 14.46
C GLY A 119 -4.04 12.86 14.59
N ASP A 120 -2.75 12.91 14.98
CA ASP A 120 -1.95 14.13 15.06
C ASP A 120 -1.76 14.78 13.67
N ILE A 121 -1.44 13.98 12.67
CA ILE A 121 -1.29 14.45 11.28
C ILE A 121 -2.64 14.98 10.75
N ASP A 122 -3.72 14.25 10.98
CA ASP A 122 -5.05 14.67 10.56
C ASP A 122 -5.47 15.99 11.21
N GLU A 123 -5.22 16.16 12.53
CA GLU A 123 -5.47 17.40 13.24
C GLU A 123 -4.64 18.57 12.68
N HIS A 124 -3.35 18.34 12.40
CA HIS A 124 -2.46 19.34 11.82
C HIS A 124 -2.95 19.84 10.44
N PHE A 125 -3.48 18.93 9.63
CA PHE A 125 -4.06 19.27 8.31
C PHE A 125 -5.58 19.50 8.35
N ASN A 126 -6.12 19.97 9.49
CA ASN A 126 -7.52 20.37 9.68
C ASN A 126 -8.55 19.25 9.47
N GLY A 127 -8.21 18.02 9.80
CA GLY A 127 -9.08 16.84 9.68
C GLY A 127 -9.23 16.32 8.26
N ASP A 128 -8.24 16.57 7.42
CA ASP A 128 -8.29 16.21 5.99
C ASP A 128 -6.88 15.93 5.40
N TYR A 129 -6.04 15.18 6.12
CA TYR A 129 -4.67 14.96 5.68
C TYR A 129 -4.58 14.17 4.37
N LEU A 130 -5.53 13.26 4.10
CA LEU A 130 -5.60 12.52 2.82
C LEU A 130 -6.07 13.41 1.66
N ASN A 131 -6.61 14.59 1.95
CA ASN A 131 -7.19 15.51 0.98
C ASN A 131 -8.33 14.91 0.14
N GLU A 132 -8.74 13.67 0.36
CA GLU A 132 -9.80 12.96 -0.36
C GLU A 132 -10.69 12.17 0.61
N ASP A 133 -11.99 12.08 0.32
CA ASP A 133 -12.90 11.29 1.16
C ASP A 133 -12.65 9.79 0.97
N THR A 134 -12.59 9.04 2.08
CA THR A 134 -12.45 7.58 2.02
C THR A 134 -13.80 6.91 1.72
N VAL A 135 -13.75 5.75 1.09
CA VAL A 135 -14.94 4.94 0.76
C VAL A 135 -15.74 4.59 2.01
N LEU A 136 -15.05 4.31 3.13
CA LEU A 136 -15.71 3.97 4.39
C LEU A 136 -16.43 5.19 5.00
N LYS A 137 -15.81 6.38 4.96
CA LYS A 137 -16.43 7.66 5.34
C LYS A 137 -17.65 7.96 4.47
N LEU A 138 -17.55 7.77 3.16
CA LEU A 138 -18.68 7.98 2.23
C LEU A 138 -19.83 6.99 2.50
N ALA A 139 -19.53 5.70 2.71
CA ALA A 139 -20.52 4.68 3.03
C ALA A 139 -21.24 4.99 4.35
N ARG A 140 -20.49 5.39 5.39
CA ARG A 140 -21.05 5.82 6.68
C ARG A 140 -21.99 7.02 6.52
N LYS A 141 -21.59 8.04 5.75
CA LYS A 141 -22.45 9.20 5.44
C LYS A 141 -23.70 8.81 4.65
N ALA A 142 -23.65 7.76 3.83
CA ALA A 142 -24.78 7.21 3.09
C ALA A 142 -25.67 6.28 3.93
N GLY A 143 -25.35 6.06 5.23
CA GLY A 143 -26.18 5.29 6.16
C GLY A 143 -25.86 3.80 6.23
N TYR A 144 -24.78 3.34 5.62
CA TYR A 144 -24.26 1.97 5.76
C TYR A 144 -23.76 1.73 7.20
N SER A 145 -23.83 0.48 7.65
CA SER A 145 -23.05 0.02 8.80
C SER A 145 -21.59 -0.16 8.35
N THR A 146 -20.65 0.41 9.08
CA THR A 146 -19.24 0.43 8.64
C THR A 146 -18.30 -0.06 9.74
N ALA A 147 -17.31 -0.87 9.35
CA ALA A 147 -16.24 -1.32 10.23
C ALA A 147 -14.92 -1.48 9.47
N ALA A 148 -13.82 -1.29 10.19
CA ALA A 148 -12.48 -1.64 9.77
C ALA A 148 -11.80 -2.43 10.90
N ILE A 149 -11.26 -3.62 10.59
CA ILE A 149 -10.68 -4.54 11.56
C ILE A 149 -9.34 -5.05 11.04
N GLY A 150 -8.29 -5.04 11.87
CA GLY A 150 -7.03 -5.68 11.52
C GLY A 150 -5.77 -4.91 11.91
N LYS A 151 -4.80 -4.77 10.98
CA LYS A 151 -3.48 -4.16 11.20
C LYS A 151 -3.58 -2.69 11.62
N LEU A 152 -2.86 -2.32 12.68
CA LEU A 152 -2.69 -0.94 13.15
C LEU A 152 -2.23 -0.01 12.00
N GLY A 153 -2.76 1.17 11.97
CA GLY A 153 -2.49 2.22 10.99
C GLY A 153 -3.41 2.14 9.78
N PRO A 154 -3.21 1.22 8.82
CA PRO A 154 -4.04 1.18 7.61
C PRO A 154 -5.52 0.90 7.90
N THR A 155 -5.85 0.17 8.98
CA THR A 155 -7.24 -0.05 9.41
C THR A 155 -7.92 1.26 9.80
N TYR A 156 -7.28 2.07 10.64
CA TYR A 156 -7.80 3.39 11.05
C TYR A 156 -7.85 4.38 9.88
N LEU A 157 -6.91 4.29 8.94
CA LEU A 157 -6.84 5.15 7.76
C LEU A 157 -8.15 5.18 6.95
N PHE A 158 -8.88 4.06 6.88
CA PHE A 158 -10.15 3.98 6.15
C PHE A 158 -11.26 4.89 6.70
N ASP A 159 -11.22 5.24 8.00
CA ASP A 159 -12.14 6.25 8.59
C ASP A 159 -11.47 7.03 9.73
N HIS A 160 -10.29 7.62 9.46
CA HIS A 160 -9.49 8.41 10.39
C HIS A 160 -10.18 9.70 10.84
N THR A 161 -11.20 10.18 10.12
CA THR A 161 -11.97 11.40 10.45
C THR A 161 -13.14 11.15 11.40
N GLY A 162 -13.45 9.89 11.68
CA GLY A 162 -14.55 9.46 12.55
C GLY A 162 -14.06 9.09 13.95
N CYS A 163 -13.90 10.05 14.87
CA CYS A 163 -13.53 9.69 16.24
C CYS A 163 -14.79 9.44 17.09
N PRO A 164 -14.99 8.23 17.67
CA PRO A 164 -16.03 7.95 18.63
C PRO A 164 -15.86 8.74 19.94
N CYS A 165 -14.72 9.39 20.15
CA CYS A 165 -14.44 10.26 21.29
C CYS A 165 -15.23 11.58 21.29
N LYS A 166 -15.83 11.98 20.16
CA LYS A 166 -16.66 13.19 20.05
C LYS A 166 -18.13 12.83 20.26
N PRO A 167 -18.83 13.36 21.27
CA PRO A 167 -20.24 13.08 21.51
C PRO A 167 -21.10 13.36 20.28
N GLY A 168 -21.92 12.37 19.87
CA GLY A 168 -22.80 12.48 18.70
C GLY A 168 -22.13 12.31 17.33
N ALA A 169 -20.82 12.08 17.27
CA ALA A 169 -20.14 11.77 16.03
C ALA A 169 -20.51 10.35 15.56
N SER A 170 -20.97 10.23 14.33
CA SER A 170 -21.07 8.93 13.66
C SER A 170 -19.67 8.46 13.29
N SER A 171 -19.27 7.27 13.72
CA SER A 171 -17.98 6.68 13.43
C SER A 171 -18.13 5.23 12.95
N SER A 172 -17.17 4.74 12.17
CA SER A 172 -17.03 3.31 11.90
C SER A 172 -16.57 2.58 13.17
N ILE A 173 -16.86 1.28 13.25
CA ILE A 173 -16.22 0.41 14.25
C ILE A 173 -14.78 0.18 13.77
N VAL A 174 -13.80 0.56 14.61
CA VAL A 174 -12.37 0.34 14.34
C VAL A 174 -11.82 -0.57 15.41
N ILE A 175 -11.25 -1.71 15.00
CA ILE A 175 -10.62 -2.70 15.89
C ILE A 175 -9.28 -3.08 15.27
N ASP A 176 -8.20 -2.81 15.97
CA ASP A 176 -6.84 -3.07 15.49
C ASP A 176 -5.89 -3.51 16.63
N ASP A 177 -4.58 -3.54 16.37
CA ASP A 177 -3.57 -3.92 17.37
C ASP A 177 -3.56 -3.01 18.60
N SER A 178 -4.02 -1.77 18.47
CA SER A 178 -4.02 -0.77 19.55
C SER A 178 -5.31 -0.78 20.37
N THR A 179 -6.35 -1.47 19.91
CA THR A 179 -7.67 -1.50 20.57
C THR A 179 -7.56 -1.95 22.03
N GLY A 180 -8.15 -1.18 22.94
CA GLY A 180 -8.06 -1.39 24.38
C GLY A 180 -6.83 -0.76 25.05
N ASN A 181 -5.87 -0.24 24.28
CA ASN A 181 -4.72 0.50 24.78
C ASN A 181 -5.06 2.00 24.93
N LYS A 182 -4.26 2.72 25.75
CA LYS A 182 -4.47 4.14 26.06
C LYS A 182 -4.54 5.04 24.79
N ASN A 183 -3.76 4.71 23.77
CA ASN A 183 -3.62 5.50 22.54
C ASN A 183 -4.38 4.90 21.35
N GLY A 184 -5.16 3.82 21.57
CA GLY A 184 -5.97 3.20 20.53
C GLY A 184 -7.28 3.92 20.29
N VAL A 185 -7.90 3.65 19.15
CA VAL A 185 -9.22 4.17 18.81
C VAL A 185 -10.25 3.63 19.82
N PRO A 186 -11.04 4.50 20.51
CA PRO A 186 -12.04 4.04 21.45
C PRO A 186 -13.16 3.24 20.78
N ILE A 187 -13.58 2.14 21.40
CA ILE A 187 -14.77 1.39 21.00
C ILE A 187 -16.00 1.85 21.75
N THR A 188 -17.16 1.89 21.06
CA THR A 188 -18.44 2.30 21.65
C THR A 188 -18.94 1.27 22.68
N ASP A 189 -19.82 1.70 23.60
CA ASP A 189 -20.38 0.78 24.60
C ASP A 189 -21.21 -0.35 23.95
N GLU A 190 -21.93 -0.07 22.85
CA GLU A 190 -22.61 -1.10 22.04
C GLU A 190 -21.65 -2.22 21.60
N VAL A 191 -20.45 -1.85 21.14
CA VAL A 191 -19.43 -2.83 20.71
C VAL A 191 -18.83 -3.55 21.91
N LYS A 192 -18.53 -2.85 23.01
CA LYS A 192 -18.02 -3.48 24.26
C LYS A 192 -18.99 -4.52 24.80
N ASP A 193 -20.29 -4.18 24.88
CA ASP A 193 -21.32 -5.09 25.35
C ASP A 193 -21.44 -6.33 24.45
N ALA A 194 -21.40 -6.13 23.13
CA ALA A 194 -21.45 -7.23 22.17
C ALA A 194 -20.21 -8.13 22.25
N MET A 195 -19.01 -7.57 22.42
CA MET A 195 -17.77 -8.33 22.63
C MET A 195 -17.81 -9.11 23.94
N THR A 196 -18.25 -8.49 25.03
CA THR A 196 -18.40 -9.13 26.35
C THR A 196 -19.39 -10.30 26.27
N LYS A 197 -20.54 -10.11 25.60
CA LYS A 197 -21.53 -11.16 25.37
C LYS A 197 -20.99 -12.32 24.52
N ALA A 198 -20.10 -12.02 23.59
CA ALA A 198 -19.41 -13.02 22.77
C ALA A 198 -18.22 -13.70 23.50
N GLY A 199 -17.91 -13.31 24.73
CA GLY A 199 -16.79 -13.83 25.52
C GLY A 199 -15.42 -13.36 25.01
N LEU A 200 -15.35 -12.23 24.30
CA LEU A 200 -14.10 -11.69 23.76
C LEU A 200 -13.52 -10.62 24.68
N ALA A 201 -12.19 -10.57 24.77
CA ALA A 201 -11.47 -9.51 25.45
C ALA A 201 -11.72 -8.15 24.78
N LEU A 202 -11.79 -7.06 25.58
CA LEU A 202 -11.95 -5.70 25.07
C LEU A 202 -10.63 -5.09 24.54
N ALA A 203 -9.52 -5.78 24.75
CA ALA A 203 -8.21 -5.40 24.25
C ALA A 203 -7.67 -6.47 23.31
N THR A 204 -7.09 -6.01 22.22
CA THR A 204 -6.45 -6.89 21.24
C THR A 204 -5.21 -7.58 21.86
N PRO A 205 -5.05 -8.91 21.71
CA PRO A 205 -3.85 -9.59 22.17
C PRO A 205 -2.62 -9.18 21.35
N SER A 206 -1.44 -9.26 21.97
CA SER A 206 -0.19 -9.00 21.29
C SER A 206 0.11 -10.06 20.21
N ARG A 207 1.03 -9.75 19.29
CA ARG A 207 1.52 -10.68 18.27
C ARG A 207 2.32 -11.87 18.86
N GLY A 208 2.70 -11.80 20.13
CA GLY A 208 3.49 -12.85 20.78
C GLY A 208 4.81 -13.13 20.05
N ASP A 209 5.08 -14.40 19.74
CA ASP A 209 6.31 -14.80 19.03
C ASP A 209 6.41 -14.23 17.61
N ASN A 210 5.31 -14.02 16.93
CA ASN A 210 5.32 -13.41 15.59
C ASN A 210 5.88 -11.98 15.59
N GLY A 211 5.83 -11.25 16.72
CA GLY A 211 6.40 -9.93 16.87
C GLY A 211 7.94 -9.89 16.97
N LYS A 212 8.61 -11.03 17.10
CA LYS A 212 10.06 -11.10 17.29
C LYS A 212 10.78 -11.06 15.94
N ALA A 213 11.42 -9.92 15.63
CA ALA A 213 12.21 -9.78 14.40
C ALA A 213 13.60 -10.43 14.47
N GLY A 214 14.09 -10.75 15.67
CA GLY A 214 15.48 -11.17 15.86
C GLY A 214 16.49 -10.03 15.72
N ASP A 215 17.78 -10.40 15.61
CA ASP A 215 18.90 -9.48 15.42
C ASP A 215 19.98 -10.11 14.53
N ALA A 216 21.16 -9.50 14.40
CA ALA A 216 22.25 -9.99 13.57
C ALA A 216 22.80 -11.39 13.99
N LYS A 217 22.49 -11.86 15.20
CA LYS A 217 22.96 -13.11 15.78
C LYS A 217 21.83 -14.07 16.14
N THR A 218 20.61 -13.56 16.31
CA THR A 218 19.44 -14.29 16.76
C THR A 218 18.39 -14.33 15.65
N PRO A 219 17.96 -15.50 15.16
CA PRO A 219 16.89 -15.59 14.17
C PRO A 219 15.61 -14.94 14.66
N GLY A 220 14.81 -14.45 13.73
CA GLY A 220 13.47 -13.97 13.99
C GLY A 220 12.46 -15.08 14.30
N THR A 221 11.19 -14.77 14.21
CA THR A 221 10.11 -15.72 14.49
C THR A 221 10.08 -16.89 13.51
N THR A 222 9.57 -18.04 13.99
CA THR A 222 9.17 -19.19 13.15
C THR A 222 7.65 -19.42 13.19
N SER A 223 6.90 -18.43 13.71
CA SER A 223 5.45 -18.54 13.93
C SER A 223 4.70 -17.47 13.14
N ALA A 224 3.63 -17.87 12.46
CA ALA A 224 2.65 -16.94 11.89
C ALA A 224 1.83 -16.25 13.01
N ASN A 225 1.16 -15.12 12.67
CA ASN A 225 0.40 -14.32 13.63
C ASN A 225 -0.99 -14.91 13.92
N VAL A 226 -1.09 -16.22 14.16
CA VAL A 226 -2.36 -16.93 14.30
C VAL A 226 -3.20 -16.44 15.49
N PRO A 227 -2.67 -16.32 16.74
CA PRO A 227 -3.52 -15.95 17.88
C PRO A 227 -4.17 -14.58 17.76
N GLN A 228 -3.43 -13.57 17.33
CA GLN A 228 -3.96 -12.22 17.18
C GLN A 228 -4.95 -12.14 16.02
N GLN A 229 -4.63 -12.78 14.89
CA GLN A 229 -5.53 -12.79 13.73
C GLN A 229 -6.83 -13.56 14.01
N ALA A 230 -6.77 -14.67 14.76
CA ALA A 230 -7.96 -15.40 15.19
C ALA A 230 -8.89 -14.51 16.07
N TYR A 231 -8.31 -13.69 16.95
CA TYR A 231 -9.10 -12.70 17.72
C TYR A 231 -9.78 -11.69 16.79
N MET A 232 -9.07 -11.13 15.79
CA MET A 232 -9.66 -10.18 14.83
C MET A 232 -10.79 -10.83 14.02
N VAL A 233 -10.61 -12.09 13.59
CA VAL A 233 -11.64 -12.89 12.92
C VAL A 233 -12.85 -13.11 13.84
N ASP A 234 -12.62 -13.45 15.09
CA ASP A 234 -13.70 -13.64 16.07
C ASP A 234 -14.50 -12.35 16.31
N VAL A 235 -13.84 -11.20 16.41
CA VAL A 235 -14.52 -9.90 16.47
C VAL A 235 -15.36 -9.67 15.22
N ALA A 236 -14.83 -9.90 14.04
CA ALA A 236 -15.57 -9.74 12.79
C ALA A 236 -16.79 -10.66 12.69
N THR A 237 -16.61 -11.96 12.99
CA THR A 237 -17.61 -13.01 12.73
C THR A 237 -18.61 -13.20 13.85
N LYS A 238 -18.21 -13.03 15.11
CA LYS A 238 -19.07 -13.25 16.30
C LYS A 238 -19.71 -11.95 16.81
N VAL A 239 -19.17 -10.78 16.45
CA VAL A 239 -19.65 -9.46 16.94
C VAL A 239 -20.14 -8.61 15.77
N VAL A 240 -19.25 -8.18 14.87
CA VAL A 240 -19.55 -7.12 13.89
C VAL A 240 -20.56 -7.56 12.83
N LEU A 241 -20.36 -8.71 12.18
CA LEU A 241 -21.32 -9.22 11.18
C LEU A 241 -22.70 -9.54 11.77
N PRO A 242 -22.83 -10.19 12.96
CA PRO A 242 -24.13 -10.34 13.62
C PRO A 242 -24.82 -9.01 13.97
N MET A 243 -24.06 -8.02 14.46
CA MET A 243 -24.59 -6.66 14.72
C MET A 243 -25.11 -6.01 13.43
N PHE A 244 -24.36 -6.10 12.33
CA PHE A 244 -24.76 -5.53 11.04
C PHE A 244 -26.02 -6.22 10.49
N LYS A 245 -26.10 -7.56 10.60
CA LYS A 245 -27.33 -8.30 10.27
C LYS A 245 -28.52 -7.82 11.11
N ALA A 246 -28.35 -7.66 12.43
CA ALA A 246 -29.41 -7.21 13.32
C ALA A 246 -29.88 -5.78 13.03
N ARG A 247 -28.99 -4.90 12.59
CA ARG A 247 -29.32 -3.53 12.16
C ARG A 247 -30.13 -3.50 10.86
N ASN A 248 -30.19 -4.58 10.12
CA ASN A 248 -30.91 -4.71 8.84
C ASN A 248 -30.62 -3.56 7.87
N LYS A 249 -29.36 -3.18 7.78
CA LYS A 249 -28.82 -2.17 6.86
C LYS A 249 -27.67 -2.76 6.05
N PRO A 250 -27.43 -2.26 4.83
CA PRO A 250 -26.25 -2.65 4.09
C PRO A 250 -24.98 -2.25 4.86
N PHE A 251 -23.89 -2.96 4.60
CA PHE A 251 -22.65 -2.73 5.34
C PHE A 251 -21.42 -2.72 4.44
N VAL A 252 -20.36 -2.09 4.97
CA VAL A 252 -18.99 -2.19 4.45
C VAL A 252 -18.09 -2.62 5.60
N LEU A 253 -17.37 -3.72 5.39
CA LEU A 253 -16.36 -4.25 6.29
C LEU A 253 -15.01 -4.24 5.57
N VAL A 254 -14.04 -3.52 6.10
CA VAL A 254 -12.63 -3.65 5.74
C VAL A 254 -11.99 -4.62 6.72
N PHE A 255 -11.38 -5.70 6.23
CA PHE A 255 -10.61 -6.63 7.05
C PHE A 255 -9.17 -6.66 6.55
N TRP A 256 -8.25 -6.11 7.35
CA TRP A 256 -6.84 -6.03 7.02
C TRP A 256 -6.06 -7.13 7.77
N SER A 257 -5.81 -8.24 7.11
CA SER A 257 -4.97 -9.30 7.66
C SER A 257 -3.51 -8.86 7.66
N ARG A 258 -2.89 -8.78 8.84
CA ARG A 258 -1.46 -8.46 8.99
C ARG A 258 -0.55 -9.50 8.32
N ASP A 259 -0.96 -10.77 8.33
CA ASP A 259 -0.30 -11.81 7.57
C ASP A 259 -0.75 -11.78 6.09
N PRO A 260 0.19 -12.11 5.18
CA PRO A 260 1.54 -12.66 5.39
C PRO A 260 2.66 -11.65 5.70
N ASP A 261 2.44 -10.33 5.57
CA ASP A 261 3.42 -9.27 5.73
C ASP A 261 4.23 -9.40 7.03
N GLY A 262 3.54 -9.43 8.18
CA GLY A 262 4.18 -9.49 9.49
C GLY A 262 5.05 -10.72 9.71
N SER A 263 4.68 -11.86 9.11
CA SER A 263 5.47 -13.08 9.15
C SER A 263 6.64 -13.02 8.16
N GLN A 264 6.46 -12.44 6.98
CA GLN A 264 7.51 -12.26 5.98
C GLN A 264 8.59 -11.27 6.44
N HIS A 265 8.22 -10.23 7.18
CA HIS A 265 9.20 -9.30 7.78
C HIS A 265 10.05 -9.97 8.86
N ASN A 266 9.41 -10.69 9.78
CA ASN A 266 10.06 -11.12 11.00
C ASN A 266 10.60 -12.55 10.97
N HIS A 267 10.44 -13.29 9.86
CA HIS A 267 10.81 -14.71 9.82
C HIS A 267 12.28 -14.98 10.17
N GLY A 268 12.50 -16.10 10.87
CA GLY A 268 13.82 -16.61 11.22
C GLY A 268 14.33 -17.72 10.30
N ASP A 269 13.66 -17.95 9.17
CA ASP A 269 14.01 -19.05 8.23
C ASP A 269 15.35 -18.81 7.52
N SER A 270 15.81 -17.55 7.49
CA SER A 270 17.10 -17.13 6.96
C SER A 270 17.75 -16.15 7.92
N LEU A 271 19.01 -16.35 8.25
CA LEU A 271 19.81 -15.43 9.02
C LEU A 271 21.07 -15.08 8.24
N ASN A 272 21.17 -13.82 7.78
CA ASN A 272 22.27 -13.28 6.97
C ASN A 272 22.47 -13.99 5.60
N THR A 273 21.48 -14.78 5.14
CA THR A 273 21.46 -15.44 3.83
C THR A 273 20.18 -15.07 3.08
N ILE A 274 20.19 -15.08 1.75
CA ILE A 274 19.03 -14.73 0.93
C ILE A 274 18.09 -15.92 0.64
N THR A 275 18.44 -17.11 1.07
CA THR A 275 17.66 -18.34 0.85
C THR A 275 17.45 -19.09 2.16
N PRO A 276 16.24 -19.61 2.41
CA PRO A 276 15.03 -19.59 1.57
C PRO A 276 14.37 -18.19 1.47
N GLY A 277 14.75 -17.21 2.31
CA GLY A 277 14.16 -15.87 2.34
C GLY A 277 12.65 -15.93 2.59
N ILE A 278 11.91 -15.10 1.91
CA ILE A 278 10.43 -15.05 1.99
C ILE A 278 9.73 -16.29 1.42
N ASN A 279 10.45 -17.31 0.99
CA ASN A 279 9.89 -18.59 0.55
C ASN A 279 10.02 -19.70 1.62
N GLY A 280 10.49 -19.33 2.81
CA GLY A 280 10.62 -20.24 3.94
C GLY A 280 9.28 -20.61 4.59
N PRO A 281 9.28 -21.61 5.48
CA PRO A 281 8.07 -22.16 6.10
C PRO A 281 7.26 -21.13 6.89
N THR A 282 7.91 -20.16 7.55
CA THR A 282 7.22 -19.11 8.32
C THR A 282 6.38 -18.20 7.41
N SER A 283 6.95 -17.77 6.29
CA SER A 283 6.22 -16.97 5.29
C SER A 283 5.04 -17.72 4.69
N MET A 284 5.22 -19.02 4.40
CA MET A 284 4.14 -19.87 3.88
C MET A 284 3.04 -20.08 4.93
N ALA A 285 3.39 -20.20 6.21
CA ALA A 285 2.42 -20.25 7.30
C ALA A 285 1.62 -18.94 7.44
N GLY A 286 2.26 -17.77 7.21
CA GLY A 286 1.58 -16.49 7.16
C GLY A 286 0.56 -16.39 6.02
N ILE A 287 0.91 -16.87 4.82
CA ILE A 287 -0.04 -16.95 3.68
C ILE A 287 -1.24 -17.83 4.04
N LYS A 288 -1.00 -18.99 4.63
CA LYS A 288 -2.06 -19.90 5.08
C LYS A 288 -2.96 -19.26 6.13
N ASN A 289 -2.39 -18.54 7.10
CA ASN A 289 -3.15 -17.84 8.13
C ASN A 289 -4.08 -16.76 7.53
N ALA A 290 -3.61 -15.96 6.59
CA ALA A 290 -4.45 -14.99 5.87
C ALA A 290 -5.58 -15.67 5.09
N ASP A 291 -5.31 -16.82 4.46
CA ASP A 291 -6.31 -17.61 3.76
C ASP A 291 -7.39 -18.16 4.70
N ASP A 292 -6.99 -18.67 5.87
CA ASP A 292 -7.91 -19.17 6.91
C ASP A 292 -8.82 -18.06 7.45
N ASN A 293 -8.30 -16.82 7.57
CA ASN A 293 -9.09 -15.65 7.95
C ASN A 293 -10.20 -15.37 6.92
N LEU A 294 -9.89 -15.41 5.63
CA LEU A 294 -10.89 -15.25 4.57
C LEU A 294 -11.93 -16.38 4.58
N ALA A 295 -11.47 -17.62 4.77
CA ALA A 295 -12.36 -18.78 4.85
C ALA A 295 -13.38 -18.63 5.99
N ALA A 296 -12.93 -18.17 7.16
CA ALA A 296 -13.80 -17.95 8.32
C ALA A 296 -14.81 -16.82 8.09
N LEU A 297 -14.42 -15.70 7.46
CA LEU A 297 -15.32 -14.61 7.09
C LEU A 297 -16.39 -15.09 6.11
N ARG A 298 -16.03 -15.85 5.08
CA ARG A 298 -16.97 -16.40 4.10
C ARG A 298 -17.94 -17.35 4.76
N LYS A 299 -17.46 -18.25 5.64
CA LYS A 299 -18.33 -19.13 6.41
C LYS A 299 -19.33 -18.37 7.27
N ALA A 300 -18.90 -17.30 7.94
CA ALA A 300 -19.80 -16.46 8.74
C ALA A 300 -20.89 -15.78 7.88
N LEU A 301 -20.57 -15.35 6.65
CA LEU A 301 -21.58 -14.85 5.72
C LEU A 301 -22.59 -15.91 5.33
N ASP A 302 -22.16 -17.16 5.08
CA ASP A 302 -23.05 -18.29 4.79
C ASP A 302 -23.96 -18.59 5.99
N ASP A 303 -23.39 -18.74 7.19
CA ASP A 303 -24.14 -19.02 8.43
C ASP A 303 -25.17 -17.91 8.75
N LEU A 304 -24.86 -16.66 8.40
CA LEU A 304 -25.76 -15.52 8.59
C LEU A 304 -26.75 -15.31 7.43
N GLY A 305 -26.65 -16.07 6.32
CA GLY A 305 -27.49 -15.90 5.13
C GLY A 305 -27.20 -14.58 4.38
N LEU A 306 -25.98 -14.06 4.45
CA LEU A 306 -25.56 -12.79 3.85
C LEU A 306 -24.77 -12.96 2.54
N SER A 307 -24.35 -14.16 2.20
CA SER A 307 -23.45 -14.43 1.04
C SER A 307 -24.05 -13.96 -0.29
N ALA A 308 -25.35 -14.20 -0.52
CA ALA A 308 -26.01 -13.81 -1.77
C ALA A 308 -26.13 -12.28 -1.98
N SER A 309 -26.01 -11.49 -0.92
CA SER A 309 -26.09 -10.01 -0.95
C SER A 309 -24.74 -9.32 -0.73
N THR A 310 -23.65 -10.06 -0.61
CA THR A 310 -22.33 -9.51 -0.25
C THR A 310 -21.34 -9.70 -1.39
N ASN A 311 -20.70 -8.61 -1.81
CA ASN A 311 -19.52 -8.64 -2.65
C ASN A 311 -18.27 -8.75 -1.77
N ILE A 312 -17.29 -9.53 -2.19
CA ILE A 312 -15.98 -9.64 -1.55
C ILE A 312 -14.92 -9.26 -2.59
N MET A 313 -14.10 -8.28 -2.28
CA MET A 313 -12.88 -7.97 -3.01
C MET A 313 -11.69 -8.38 -2.13
N VAL A 314 -10.82 -9.22 -2.67
CA VAL A 314 -9.57 -9.64 -2.03
C VAL A 314 -8.45 -8.90 -2.72
N GLN A 315 -7.72 -8.05 -1.99
CA GLN A 315 -6.75 -7.13 -2.55
C GLN A 315 -5.53 -7.03 -1.65
N ALA A 316 -4.38 -7.56 -2.08
CA ALA A 316 -3.13 -7.24 -1.40
C ALA A 316 -2.70 -5.79 -1.68
N ASP A 317 -2.11 -5.15 -0.71
CA ASP A 317 -1.60 -3.78 -0.86
C ASP A 317 -0.31 -3.73 -1.68
N HIS A 318 0.60 -4.70 -1.52
CA HIS A 318 1.83 -4.86 -2.30
C HIS A 318 2.25 -6.33 -2.43
N GLY A 319 3.27 -6.58 -3.28
CA GLY A 319 4.03 -7.81 -3.29
C GLY A 319 5.10 -7.81 -2.19
N PHE A 320 6.15 -8.66 -2.34
CA PHE A 320 7.18 -8.80 -1.31
C PHE A 320 8.49 -9.32 -1.89
N SER A 321 9.62 -8.90 -1.30
CA SER A 321 10.98 -9.26 -1.71
C SER A 321 11.83 -9.69 -0.50
N THR A 322 12.84 -10.51 -0.74
CA THR A 322 13.85 -10.86 0.29
C THR A 322 14.87 -9.73 0.42
N ILE A 323 15.28 -9.39 1.63
CA ILE A 323 16.26 -8.32 1.88
C ILE A 323 17.67 -8.77 1.52
N SER A 324 18.39 -7.92 0.77
CA SER A 324 19.85 -7.90 0.66
C SER A 324 20.41 -6.66 1.35
N LYS A 325 21.51 -6.82 2.07
CA LYS A 325 22.28 -5.73 2.70
C LYS A 325 23.63 -5.51 2.02
N GLU A 326 23.80 -6.00 0.80
CA GLU A 326 25.09 -5.99 0.11
C GLU A 326 25.29 -4.76 -0.77
N SER A 327 26.41 -4.06 -0.59
CA SER A 327 26.88 -2.99 -1.47
C SER A 327 28.40 -2.97 -1.55
N LYS A 328 28.91 -2.74 -2.75
CA LYS A 328 30.35 -2.59 -3.02
C LYS A 328 30.79 -1.13 -2.98
N THR A 329 29.89 -0.19 -3.24
CA THR A 329 30.20 1.23 -3.41
C THR A 329 29.87 2.06 -2.18
N SER A 330 28.92 1.62 -1.32
CA SER A 330 28.51 2.36 -0.14
C SER A 330 29.68 2.59 0.83
N PRO A 331 30.00 3.84 1.15
CA PRO A 331 30.95 4.17 2.21
C PRO A 331 30.51 3.68 3.59
N SER A 332 29.21 3.72 3.89
CA SER A 332 28.67 3.27 5.20
C SER A 332 28.80 1.76 5.39
N ALA A 333 28.69 0.93 4.34
CA ALA A 333 28.92 -0.51 4.44
C ALA A 333 30.37 -0.88 4.81
N LYS A 334 31.34 0.06 4.71
CA LYS A 334 32.74 -0.16 5.08
C LYS A 334 33.05 0.25 6.51
N VAL A 335 32.11 0.83 7.22
CA VAL A 335 32.21 1.20 8.63
C VAL A 335 31.76 0.02 9.49
N GLY A 336 32.43 -0.20 10.63
CA GLY A 336 31.98 -1.21 11.61
C GLY A 336 30.89 -0.64 12.51
N TYR A 337 29.79 -1.39 12.65
CA TYR A 337 28.70 -1.10 13.57
C TYR A 337 28.50 -2.27 14.54
N ASP A 338 27.97 -2.00 15.74
CA ASP A 338 27.79 -3.03 16.76
C ASP A 338 26.68 -4.05 16.43
N ASP A 339 25.68 -3.60 15.65
CA ASP A 339 24.44 -4.33 15.32
C ASP A 339 24.35 -4.77 13.86
N THR A 340 25.32 -4.40 13.03
CA THR A 340 25.32 -4.73 11.59
C THR A 340 26.53 -5.60 11.28
N PRO A 341 26.37 -6.76 10.61
CA PRO A 341 27.49 -7.57 10.16
C PRO A 341 28.44 -6.78 9.27
N LYS A 342 29.73 -7.13 9.34
CA LYS A 342 30.77 -6.49 8.54
C LYS A 342 30.43 -6.54 7.05
N ASP A 343 30.68 -5.46 6.33
CA ASP A 343 30.44 -5.26 4.91
C ASP A 343 28.95 -5.26 4.49
N PHE A 344 28.01 -5.26 5.46
CA PHE A 344 26.59 -5.04 5.19
C PHE A 344 26.20 -3.58 5.37
N LEU A 345 25.17 -3.16 4.64
CA LEU A 345 24.55 -1.84 4.76
C LEU A 345 23.85 -1.72 6.13
N PRO A 346 24.21 -0.70 6.96
CA PRO A 346 23.46 -0.41 8.19
C PRO A 346 22.08 0.16 7.88
N MET A 347 21.20 0.24 8.86
CA MET A 347 20.00 1.06 8.78
C MET A 347 20.38 2.53 8.61
N GLY A 348 19.67 3.28 7.75
CA GLY A 348 19.98 4.69 7.43
C GLY A 348 21.20 4.87 6.53
N PHE A 349 21.59 3.84 5.78
CA PHE A 349 22.75 3.92 4.89
C PHE A 349 22.62 5.05 3.87
N LEU A 350 21.40 5.34 3.38
CA LEU A 350 21.19 6.43 2.43
C LEU A 350 21.53 7.80 3.05
N ALA A 351 21.04 8.06 4.27
CA ALA A 351 21.33 9.30 4.99
C ALA A 351 22.84 9.45 5.30
N LEU A 352 23.49 8.36 5.73
CA LEU A 352 24.93 8.32 6.01
C LEU A 352 25.78 8.60 4.75
N ASP A 353 25.46 7.93 3.64
CA ASP A 353 26.21 8.07 2.39
C ASP A 353 26.01 9.46 1.77
N LEU A 354 24.78 10.02 1.84
CA LEU A 354 24.52 11.39 1.39
C LEU A 354 25.21 12.44 2.27
N ALA A 355 25.20 12.27 3.59
CA ALA A 355 25.91 13.18 4.51
C ALA A 355 27.39 13.27 4.14
N LYS A 356 28.04 12.12 3.91
CA LYS A 356 29.44 12.05 3.48
C LYS A 356 29.66 12.66 2.09
N ALA A 357 28.84 12.32 1.11
CA ALA A 357 29.02 12.77 -0.28
C ALA A 357 28.75 14.28 -0.46
N LEU A 358 27.87 14.84 0.35
CA LEU A 358 27.48 16.26 0.30
C LEU A 358 28.31 17.13 1.25
N ASP A 359 29.11 16.52 2.13
CA ASP A 359 29.86 17.19 3.21
C ASP A 359 28.90 17.99 4.12
N LEU A 360 27.83 17.33 4.59
CA LEU A 360 26.82 17.90 5.47
C LEU A 360 26.79 17.16 6.81
N PRO A 361 26.67 17.90 7.94
CA PRO A 361 26.37 17.28 9.23
C PRO A 361 25.07 16.46 9.16
N LEU A 362 25.05 15.31 9.83
CA LEU A 362 23.90 14.41 9.96
C LEU A 362 23.38 14.41 11.39
N PHE A 363 22.10 14.61 11.54
CA PHE A 363 21.38 14.55 12.82
C PHE A 363 20.27 13.49 12.76
N ASP A 364 19.99 12.90 13.92
CA ASP A 364 18.93 11.89 14.08
C ASP A 364 17.62 12.54 14.56
N PRO A 365 16.59 12.66 13.71
CA PRO A 365 15.31 13.25 14.10
C PRO A 365 14.54 12.39 15.12
N ASN A 366 14.88 11.10 15.26
CA ASN A 366 14.30 10.18 16.23
C ASN A 366 15.08 10.14 17.55
N ASP A 367 16.14 10.94 17.66
CA ASP A 367 16.91 11.19 18.89
C ASP A 367 17.05 12.68 19.19
N LYS A 368 15.94 13.42 19.12
CA LYS A 368 15.88 14.87 19.42
C LYS A 368 16.89 15.69 18.61
N ASN A 369 17.11 15.32 17.37
CA ASN A 369 18.10 15.92 16.49
C ASN A 369 19.54 15.86 17.04
N ALA A 370 19.90 14.80 17.76
CA ALA A 370 21.29 14.57 18.16
C ALA A 370 22.16 14.33 16.92
N ALA A 371 23.40 14.87 16.95
CA ALA A 371 24.37 14.59 15.91
C ALA A 371 24.72 13.09 15.89
N VAL A 372 24.76 12.47 14.71
CA VAL A 372 25.09 11.05 14.56
C VAL A 372 26.61 10.88 14.67
N PRO A 373 27.10 10.16 15.69
CA PRO A 373 28.55 9.97 15.87
C PRO A 373 29.16 9.04 14.80
N ALA A 374 30.43 9.16 14.55
CA ALA A 374 31.15 8.21 13.70
C ALA A 374 31.02 6.76 14.21
N GLY A 375 30.76 5.82 13.33
CA GLY A 375 30.54 4.41 13.68
C GLY A 375 29.15 4.11 14.27
N LYS A 376 28.23 5.07 14.25
CA LYS A 376 26.81 4.91 14.58
C LYS A 376 25.95 5.29 13.39
N HIS A 377 24.71 4.86 13.42
CA HIS A 377 23.66 5.22 12.45
C HIS A 377 22.44 5.80 13.18
N PRO A 378 21.54 6.52 12.50
CA PRO A 378 20.30 7.02 13.10
C PRO A 378 19.43 5.88 13.64
N LYS A 379 18.73 6.09 14.77
CA LYS A 379 17.94 5.09 15.50
C LYS A 379 16.83 4.43 14.65
N ALA A 380 16.18 5.24 13.81
CA ALA A 380 15.14 4.77 12.90
C ALA A 380 15.56 4.89 11.42
N GLY A 381 16.85 5.08 11.14
CA GLY A 381 17.37 5.26 9.79
C GLY A 381 17.20 6.67 9.22
N ASN A 382 16.22 7.44 9.70
CA ASN A 382 15.91 8.78 9.21
C ASN A 382 17.06 9.76 9.45
N GLY A 383 17.26 10.68 8.52
CA GLY A 383 18.33 11.66 8.63
C GLY A 383 17.89 13.09 8.34
N VAL A 384 18.40 14.01 9.16
CA VAL A 384 18.30 15.46 8.92
C VAL A 384 19.70 15.98 8.64
N LEU A 385 19.90 16.54 7.44
CA LEU A 385 21.21 16.99 6.97
C LEU A 385 21.23 18.52 6.81
N GLY A 386 22.29 19.14 7.25
CA GLY A 386 22.49 20.58 7.21
C GLY A 386 23.22 21.10 8.44
N LYS A 387 23.49 22.40 8.49
CA LYS A 387 24.18 23.02 9.64
C LYS A 387 23.29 23.17 10.87
N ASP A 388 22.00 23.36 10.65
CA ASP A 388 20.98 23.55 11.68
C ASP A 388 19.88 22.48 11.50
N PRO A 389 19.73 21.52 12.43
CA PRO A 389 18.73 20.47 12.31
C PRO A 389 17.29 20.98 12.40
N THR A 390 17.07 22.21 12.88
CA THR A 390 15.74 22.84 12.90
C THR A 390 15.37 23.50 11.56
N LYS A 391 16.38 23.70 10.69
CA LYS A 391 16.25 24.27 9.34
C LYS A 391 17.08 23.43 8.34
N PRO A 392 16.68 22.18 8.13
CA PRO A 392 17.50 21.26 7.34
C PRO A 392 17.61 21.68 5.87
N ASP A 393 18.78 21.42 5.29
CA ASP A 393 18.97 21.52 3.86
C ASP A 393 18.36 20.33 3.11
N LEU A 394 18.41 19.14 3.75
CA LEU A 394 17.90 17.87 3.20
C LEU A 394 17.39 16.98 4.34
N VAL A 395 16.28 16.28 4.11
CA VAL A 395 15.72 15.28 5.02
C VAL A 395 15.59 13.95 4.27
N VAL A 396 16.03 12.86 4.89
CA VAL A 396 15.85 11.48 4.42
C VAL A 396 14.81 10.80 5.30
N ALA A 397 13.73 10.33 4.69
CA ALA A 397 12.75 9.45 5.32
C ALA A 397 13.02 8.02 4.85
N THR A 398 13.54 7.20 5.74
CA THR A 398 13.90 5.81 5.51
C THR A 398 12.67 4.92 5.56
N ASN A 399 12.52 4.02 4.57
CA ASN A 399 11.33 3.20 4.44
C ASN A 399 11.59 1.72 4.16
N GLY A 400 12.50 1.38 3.24
CA GLY A 400 12.73 -0.02 2.88
C GLY A 400 13.32 -0.19 1.48
N GLY A 401 12.57 -0.71 0.53
CA GLY A 401 12.98 -0.91 -0.88
C GLY A 401 13.11 0.39 -1.68
N SER A 402 12.66 1.50 -1.13
CA SER A 402 12.86 2.87 -1.61
C SER A 402 12.80 3.85 -0.45
N ASP A 403 13.47 5.00 -0.59
CA ASP A 403 13.46 6.08 0.39
C ASP A 403 13.03 7.41 -0.23
N LEU A 404 12.53 8.31 0.63
CA LEU A 404 12.10 9.65 0.25
C LEU A 404 13.12 10.69 0.72
N ILE A 405 13.47 11.60 -0.17
CA ILE A 405 14.34 12.74 0.15
C ILE A 405 13.54 14.02 -0.04
N TYR A 406 13.56 14.87 0.97
CA TYR A 406 12.92 16.17 0.95
C TYR A 406 13.97 17.28 0.95
N LEU A 407 13.72 18.32 0.19
CA LEU A 407 14.51 19.54 0.13
C LEU A 407 13.64 20.73 0.53
N PRO A 408 13.52 21.06 1.81
CA PRO A 408 12.57 22.09 2.28
C PRO A 408 12.73 23.44 1.60
N ASN A 409 13.95 23.76 1.17
CA ASN A 409 14.27 25.02 0.47
C ASN A 409 14.25 24.93 -1.06
N ASN A 410 13.86 23.77 -1.64
CA ASN A 410 13.84 23.49 -3.09
C ASN A 410 15.19 23.84 -3.80
N ASP A 411 16.33 23.60 -3.12
CA ASP A 411 17.66 23.90 -3.66
C ASP A 411 18.01 22.96 -4.83
N ARG A 412 17.89 23.48 -6.05
CA ARG A 412 18.22 22.76 -7.29
C ARG A 412 19.69 22.35 -7.40
N LYS A 413 20.62 23.10 -6.78
CA LYS A 413 22.05 22.76 -6.82
C LYS A 413 22.32 21.59 -5.90
N LEU A 414 21.73 21.60 -4.70
CA LEU A 414 21.82 20.49 -3.76
C LEU A 414 21.18 19.23 -4.34
N ALA A 415 19.98 19.35 -4.97
CA ALA A 415 19.34 18.24 -5.67
C ALA A 415 20.24 17.58 -6.71
N ARG A 416 20.90 18.35 -7.57
CA ARG A 416 21.84 17.84 -8.58
C ARG A 416 23.06 17.16 -7.96
N ARG A 417 23.59 17.68 -6.84
CA ARG A 417 24.68 17.04 -6.09
C ARG A 417 24.24 15.72 -5.47
N ALA A 418 23.03 15.69 -4.86
CA ALA A 418 22.45 14.48 -4.29
C ALA A 418 22.24 13.41 -5.37
N VAL A 419 21.61 13.76 -6.50
CA VAL A 419 21.42 12.81 -7.63
C VAL A 419 22.75 12.30 -8.16
N LYS A 420 23.78 13.15 -8.28
CA LYS A 420 25.11 12.71 -8.70
C LYS A 420 25.68 11.67 -7.74
N ALA A 421 25.59 11.91 -6.42
CA ALA A 421 26.07 10.97 -5.41
C ALA A 421 25.30 9.64 -5.45
N LEU A 422 23.98 9.67 -5.68
CA LEU A 422 23.13 8.49 -5.80
C LEU A 422 23.47 7.64 -7.04
N LEU A 423 23.75 8.27 -8.17
CA LEU A 423 24.16 7.58 -9.41
C LEU A 423 25.48 6.81 -9.28
N GLU A 424 26.33 7.17 -8.33
CA GLU A 424 27.61 6.50 -8.04
C GLU A 424 27.42 5.22 -7.19
N GLN A 425 26.20 4.97 -6.65
CA GLN A 425 25.93 3.85 -5.76
C GLN A 425 25.38 2.63 -6.52
N ASP A 426 25.91 1.44 -6.20
CA ASP A 426 25.44 0.17 -6.80
C ASP A 426 24.13 -0.34 -6.22
N TYR A 427 23.72 0.17 -5.06
CA TYR A 427 22.44 -0.14 -4.43
C TYR A 427 21.28 0.68 -4.99
N VAL A 428 21.55 1.75 -5.74
CA VAL A 428 20.50 2.55 -6.41
C VAL A 428 20.14 1.91 -7.73
N SER A 429 18.83 1.82 -8.01
CA SER A 429 18.31 1.27 -9.27
C SER A 429 17.38 2.22 -10.02
N GLY A 430 17.00 3.36 -9.47
CA GLY A 430 16.17 4.35 -10.15
C GLY A 430 15.98 5.60 -9.31
N ILE A 431 15.81 6.74 -9.98
CA ILE A 431 15.69 8.03 -9.30
C ILE A 431 14.56 8.83 -9.95
N PHE A 432 13.64 9.32 -9.12
CA PHE A 432 12.53 10.17 -9.54
C PHE A 432 12.63 11.51 -8.82
N VAL A 433 12.45 12.62 -9.55
CA VAL A 433 12.66 13.96 -9.02
C VAL A 433 11.43 14.84 -9.19
N ASP A 434 11.20 15.77 -8.25
CA ASP A 434 10.14 16.79 -8.35
C ASP A 434 10.33 17.59 -9.66
N ASP A 435 9.27 17.71 -10.42
CA ASP A 435 9.23 18.44 -11.69
C ASP A 435 9.73 19.90 -11.55
N LYS A 436 9.56 20.51 -10.38
CA LYS A 436 10.05 21.85 -10.05
C LYS A 436 11.58 21.97 -10.00
N LEU A 437 12.28 20.86 -9.83
CA LEU A 437 13.75 20.84 -9.84
C LEU A 437 14.32 20.88 -11.27
N GLY A 438 13.46 20.67 -12.28
CA GLY A 438 13.82 20.60 -13.68
C GLY A 438 14.52 19.29 -14.04
N GLU A 439 14.86 19.14 -15.30
CA GLU A 439 15.48 17.92 -15.82
C GLU A 439 16.87 17.67 -15.21
N ILE A 440 17.07 16.45 -14.70
CA ILE A 440 18.35 15.95 -14.22
C ILE A 440 18.63 14.63 -14.97
N PRO A 441 19.73 14.50 -15.74
CA PRO A 441 20.05 13.29 -16.46
C PRO A 441 20.10 12.06 -15.55
N GLY A 442 19.53 10.95 -16.01
CA GLY A 442 19.40 9.70 -15.22
C GLY A 442 18.12 9.57 -14.43
N THR A 443 17.30 10.63 -14.33
CA THR A 443 16.09 10.65 -13.50
C THR A 443 14.82 10.83 -14.34
N LEU A 444 13.68 10.37 -13.82
CA LEU A 444 12.34 10.68 -14.34
C LEU A 444 11.59 11.63 -13.40
N PRO A 445 10.67 12.48 -13.89
CA PRO A 445 9.88 13.36 -13.04
C PRO A 445 8.86 12.60 -12.20
N LEU A 446 8.53 13.09 -10.99
CA LEU A 446 7.53 12.50 -10.09
C LEU A 446 6.13 12.47 -10.70
N SER A 447 5.78 13.44 -11.54
CA SER A 447 4.49 13.46 -12.24
C SER A 447 4.27 12.25 -13.15
N VAL A 448 5.33 11.64 -13.67
CA VAL A 448 5.25 10.47 -14.55
C VAL A 448 4.79 9.22 -13.80
N VAL A 449 5.07 9.15 -12.49
CA VAL A 449 4.71 8.03 -11.63
C VAL A 449 3.58 8.37 -10.63
N ASN A 450 2.78 9.39 -10.93
CA ASN A 450 1.62 9.82 -10.13
C ASN A 450 1.95 10.24 -8.68
N LEU A 451 3.15 10.78 -8.44
CA LEU A 451 3.58 11.30 -7.14
C LEU A 451 3.53 12.83 -7.04
N ASP A 452 3.16 13.53 -8.09
CA ASP A 452 2.90 14.98 -8.08
C ASP A 452 1.42 15.25 -8.33
N GLY A 453 0.73 15.82 -7.34
CA GLY A 453 -0.73 16.03 -7.35
C GLY A 453 -1.19 17.10 -6.36
N LYS A 454 -2.30 16.86 -5.67
CA LYS A 454 -2.98 17.82 -4.77
C LYS A 454 -2.80 17.52 -3.29
N ALA A 455 -1.86 16.65 -2.92
CA ALA A 455 -1.56 16.36 -1.54
C ALA A 455 -1.31 17.62 -0.71
N VAL A 456 -1.74 17.59 0.56
CA VAL A 456 -1.50 18.68 1.53
C VAL A 456 -0.21 18.48 2.33
N THR A 457 0.27 17.25 2.41
CA THR A 457 1.55 16.92 3.04
C THR A 457 2.73 17.37 2.18
N PRO A 458 3.91 17.63 2.76
CA PRO A 458 5.10 17.96 1.97
C PRO A 458 5.41 16.90 0.90
N HIS A 459 5.66 17.34 -0.32
CA HIS A 459 6.04 16.46 -1.42
C HIS A 459 7.53 16.09 -1.32
N PRO A 460 7.91 14.82 -1.59
CA PRO A 460 9.31 14.46 -1.72
C PRO A 460 9.94 15.20 -2.91
N ALA A 461 11.18 15.63 -2.74
CA ALA A 461 11.97 16.24 -3.82
C ALA A 461 12.61 15.17 -4.72
N ILE A 462 13.02 14.04 -4.10
CA ILE A 462 13.63 12.90 -4.80
C ILE A 462 13.09 11.62 -4.16
N VAL A 463 12.68 10.66 -4.98
CA VAL A 463 12.38 9.28 -4.56
C VAL A 463 13.46 8.36 -5.13
N VAL A 464 14.12 7.60 -4.25
CA VAL A 464 15.21 6.71 -4.62
C VAL A 464 14.73 5.27 -4.54
N ASN A 465 14.75 4.58 -5.68
CA ASN A 465 14.45 3.15 -5.75
C ASN A 465 15.74 2.34 -5.60
N PHE A 466 15.72 1.29 -4.78
CA PHE A 466 16.88 0.45 -4.54
C PHE A 466 16.94 -0.76 -5.48
N ARG A 467 18.15 -1.31 -5.58
CA ARG A 467 18.45 -2.43 -6.48
C ARG A 467 17.66 -3.67 -6.11
N SER A 468 17.10 -4.31 -7.13
CA SER A 468 16.49 -5.63 -7.01
C SER A 468 17.03 -6.59 -8.07
N TYR A 469 17.00 -7.90 -7.76
CA TYR A 469 17.42 -8.99 -8.63
C TYR A 469 16.68 -10.28 -8.27
N VAL A 470 16.77 -11.29 -9.12
CA VAL A 470 16.13 -12.58 -8.87
C VAL A 470 17.12 -13.51 -8.15
N ALA A 471 16.69 -14.14 -7.06
CA ALA A 471 17.51 -15.13 -6.37
C ALA A 471 17.86 -16.31 -7.30
N PRO A 472 19.07 -16.86 -7.18
CA PRO A 472 19.48 -18.01 -8.02
C PRO A 472 18.54 -19.21 -7.87
N GLY A 473 18.29 -19.91 -8.99
CA GLY A 473 17.47 -21.14 -8.99
C GLY A 473 15.97 -20.93 -8.90
N CYS A 474 15.47 -19.77 -9.26
CA CYS A 474 14.05 -19.44 -9.21
C CYS A 474 13.41 -19.36 -10.60
N ASP A 475 12.31 -20.10 -10.80
CA ASP A 475 11.58 -20.16 -12.06
C ASP A 475 10.55 -19.02 -12.23
N VAL A 476 10.11 -18.41 -11.11
CA VAL A 476 9.11 -17.34 -11.12
C VAL A 476 9.70 -16.07 -10.47
N PRO A 477 10.25 -15.14 -11.27
CA PRO A 477 10.99 -13.96 -10.79
C PRO A 477 10.29 -13.17 -9.68
N SER A 478 8.97 -12.92 -9.80
CA SER A 478 8.19 -12.21 -8.79
C SER A 478 8.04 -12.96 -7.46
N ASN A 479 8.30 -14.27 -7.41
CA ASN A 479 8.29 -15.04 -6.17
C ASN A 479 9.63 -15.05 -5.44
N CYS A 480 10.71 -14.71 -6.13
CA CYS A 480 12.07 -14.80 -5.64
C CYS A 480 12.83 -13.48 -5.84
N SER A 481 12.12 -12.38 -5.86
CA SER A 481 12.71 -11.06 -5.86
C SER A 481 13.53 -10.86 -4.58
N VAL A 482 14.72 -10.33 -4.75
CA VAL A 482 15.61 -9.86 -3.69
C VAL A 482 15.83 -8.37 -3.91
N GLU A 483 15.75 -7.57 -2.86
CA GLU A 483 15.97 -6.13 -2.94
C GLU A 483 16.93 -5.63 -1.87
N VAL A 484 17.66 -4.59 -2.18
CA VAL A 484 18.34 -3.81 -1.15
C VAL A 484 17.28 -3.00 -0.41
N ALA A 485 17.34 -3.01 0.92
CA ALA A 485 16.37 -2.29 1.73
C ALA A 485 17.01 -1.53 2.89
N ASP A 486 16.62 -0.26 3.04
CA ASP A 486 17.00 0.57 4.19
C ASP A 486 16.02 0.35 5.33
N THR A 487 16.37 -0.54 6.23
CA THR A 487 15.53 -1.00 7.34
C THR A 487 16.38 -1.62 8.44
N VAL A 488 15.82 -1.71 9.65
CA VAL A 488 16.39 -2.45 10.78
C VAL A 488 16.40 -3.97 10.55
N LEU A 489 15.55 -4.47 9.65
CA LEU A 489 15.46 -5.91 9.33
C LEU A 489 16.74 -6.40 8.66
N ARG A 490 16.97 -7.71 8.73
CA ARG A 490 18.25 -8.35 8.38
C ARG A 490 18.23 -8.92 6.97
N GLN A 491 19.42 -9.12 6.40
CA GLN A 491 19.55 -9.88 5.15
C GLN A 491 18.89 -11.25 5.30
N GLY A 492 18.08 -11.61 4.32
CA GLY A 492 17.30 -12.86 4.30
C GLY A 492 15.89 -12.72 4.85
N GLN A 493 15.59 -11.73 5.70
CA GLN A 493 14.20 -11.37 6.04
C GLN A 493 13.50 -10.73 4.85
N GLY A 494 12.24 -10.36 4.99
CA GLY A 494 11.47 -9.78 3.90
C GLY A 494 11.23 -8.28 4.05
N MET A 495 11.17 -7.59 2.91
CA MET A 495 10.78 -6.18 2.80
C MET A 495 10.07 -5.94 1.47
N HIS A 496 9.59 -4.74 1.30
CA HIS A 496 8.91 -4.22 0.11
C HIS A 496 9.21 -2.74 -0.03
N GLY A 497 8.64 -2.08 -1.00
CA GLY A 497 8.82 -0.64 -1.20
C GLY A 497 9.54 -0.32 -2.50
N SER A 498 10.10 -1.32 -3.19
CA SER A 498 10.81 -1.11 -4.44
C SER A 498 9.88 -0.99 -5.65
N PHE A 499 10.41 -0.46 -6.73
CA PHE A 499 9.72 -0.43 -8.02
C PHE A 499 9.99 -1.68 -8.86
N SER A 500 10.29 -2.80 -8.21
CA SER A 500 10.44 -4.10 -8.86
C SER A 500 9.09 -4.75 -9.14
N ARG A 501 9.03 -5.66 -10.13
CA ARG A 501 7.82 -6.46 -10.35
C ARG A 501 7.55 -7.44 -9.21
N GLY A 502 8.50 -7.70 -8.32
CA GLY A 502 8.31 -8.46 -7.08
C GLY A 502 7.33 -7.77 -6.13
N ASP A 503 7.42 -6.45 -6.03
CA ASP A 503 6.62 -5.63 -5.10
C ASP A 503 5.39 -5.03 -5.77
N THR A 504 5.46 -4.66 -7.07
CA THR A 504 4.31 -4.12 -7.78
C THR A 504 3.27 -5.18 -8.16
N TYR A 505 3.63 -6.48 -8.21
CA TYR A 505 2.72 -7.56 -8.58
C TYR A 505 2.07 -8.21 -7.36
N ASN A 506 1.00 -7.60 -6.90
CA ASN A 506 0.18 -8.06 -5.79
C ASN A 506 -0.99 -8.94 -6.25
N PHE A 507 -1.66 -9.62 -5.30
CA PHE A 507 -2.84 -10.44 -5.57
C PHE A 507 -4.11 -9.59 -5.58
N MET A 508 -4.99 -9.81 -6.58
CA MET A 508 -6.34 -9.25 -6.61
C MET A 508 -7.34 -10.25 -7.18
N ALA A 509 -8.49 -10.40 -6.49
CA ALA A 509 -9.62 -11.20 -6.92
C ALA A 509 -10.93 -10.62 -6.36
N ALA A 510 -12.07 -10.96 -6.98
CA ALA A 510 -13.38 -10.56 -6.46
C ALA A 510 -14.44 -11.64 -6.71
N ILE A 511 -15.43 -11.72 -5.82
CA ILE A 511 -16.60 -12.60 -5.96
C ILE A 511 -17.81 -11.91 -5.35
N GLY A 512 -18.97 -12.19 -5.90
CA GLY A 512 -20.25 -11.70 -5.38
C GLY A 512 -21.27 -11.43 -6.48
N PRO A 513 -22.45 -10.95 -6.11
CA PRO A 513 -23.57 -10.79 -7.06
C PRO A 513 -23.30 -9.76 -8.17
N ASP A 514 -22.40 -8.80 -7.95
CA ASP A 514 -22.10 -7.74 -8.91
C ASP A 514 -20.78 -7.98 -9.69
N PHE A 515 -20.20 -9.18 -9.56
CA PHE A 515 -19.03 -9.62 -10.32
C PHE A 515 -19.35 -10.79 -11.25
N LYS A 516 -18.65 -10.88 -12.38
CA LYS A 516 -18.69 -12.02 -13.28
C LYS A 516 -18.18 -13.29 -12.59
N ALA A 517 -18.84 -14.42 -12.81
CA ALA A 517 -18.35 -15.72 -12.32
C ALA A 517 -17.33 -16.33 -13.30
N GLY A 518 -16.24 -16.89 -12.77
CA GLY A 518 -15.22 -17.60 -13.54
C GLY A 518 -14.53 -16.74 -14.62
N PHE A 519 -14.42 -15.43 -14.37
CA PHE A 519 -13.85 -14.48 -15.35
C PHE A 519 -12.38 -14.20 -15.06
N VAL A 520 -11.54 -14.33 -16.08
CA VAL A 520 -10.12 -13.92 -16.01
C VAL A 520 -9.98 -12.57 -16.69
N ASP A 521 -9.63 -11.56 -15.91
CA ASP A 521 -9.35 -10.22 -16.39
C ASP A 521 -7.85 -10.04 -16.69
N PRO A 522 -7.46 -9.89 -17.97
CA PRO A 522 -6.07 -9.65 -18.36
C PRO A 522 -5.68 -8.17 -18.32
N LEU A 523 -6.65 -7.26 -18.12
CA LEU A 523 -6.39 -5.82 -18.14
C LEU A 523 -5.62 -5.37 -16.89
N PRO A 524 -4.82 -4.31 -17.01
CA PRO A 524 -4.15 -3.76 -15.84
C PRO A 524 -5.17 -3.12 -14.90
N VAL A 525 -5.04 -3.43 -13.62
CA VAL A 525 -5.80 -2.85 -12.51
C VAL A 525 -4.85 -2.48 -11.38
N SER A 526 -5.26 -1.58 -10.49
CA SER A 526 -4.41 -1.11 -9.39
C SER A 526 -5.18 -0.94 -8.08
N ASN A 527 -4.46 -0.70 -7.00
CA ASN A 527 -5.03 -0.43 -5.68
C ASN A 527 -5.93 0.82 -5.67
N ALA A 528 -5.66 1.82 -6.51
CA ALA A 528 -6.54 2.98 -6.65
C ALA A 528 -7.90 2.62 -7.29
N ASP A 529 -7.93 1.62 -8.18
CA ASP A 529 -9.18 1.17 -8.82
C ASP A 529 -10.13 0.50 -7.83
N VAL A 530 -9.59 -0.07 -6.74
CA VAL A 530 -10.40 -0.73 -5.69
C VAL A 530 -11.35 0.25 -5.03
N GLY A 531 -10.87 1.42 -4.59
CA GLY A 531 -11.70 2.44 -3.94
C GLY A 531 -12.82 2.95 -4.85
N ILE A 532 -12.51 3.24 -6.11
CA ILE A 532 -13.49 3.74 -7.08
C ILE A 532 -14.50 2.64 -7.48
N THR A 533 -14.04 1.40 -7.61
CA THR A 533 -14.94 0.27 -7.88
C THR A 533 -15.85 0.00 -6.68
N ALA A 534 -15.34 0.04 -5.46
CA ALA A 534 -16.14 -0.07 -4.23
C ALA A 534 -17.20 1.03 -4.14
N ALA A 535 -16.81 2.29 -4.40
CA ALA A 535 -17.76 3.41 -4.44
C ALA A 535 -18.88 3.17 -5.47
N LYS A 536 -18.53 2.64 -6.66
CA LYS A 536 -19.52 2.30 -7.70
C LYS A 536 -20.46 1.19 -7.27
N LEU A 537 -19.96 0.11 -6.65
CA LEU A 537 -20.78 -1.01 -6.16
C LEU A 537 -21.77 -0.57 -5.08
N LEU A 538 -21.40 0.41 -4.28
CA LEU A 538 -22.19 0.94 -3.17
C LEU A 538 -23.04 2.17 -3.54
N ASP A 539 -23.03 2.58 -4.82
CA ASP A 539 -23.70 3.78 -5.32
C ASP A 539 -23.32 5.07 -4.55
N LEU A 540 -22.04 5.18 -4.19
CA LEU A 540 -21.52 6.34 -3.48
C LEU A 540 -21.03 7.42 -4.45
N LYS A 541 -21.27 8.68 -4.10
CA LYS A 541 -20.77 9.81 -4.87
C LYS A 541 -19.37 10.18 -4.38
N VAL A 542 -18.38 9.96 -5.23
CA VAL A 542 -17.01 10.47 -5.02
C VAL A 542 -16.91 11.89 -5.59
N ALA A 543 -16.42 12.83 -4.79
CA ALA A 543 -16.19 14.23 -5.20
C ALA A 543 -14.69 14.52 -5.13
N PRO A 544 -13.91 14.16 -6.16
CA PRO A 544 -12.45 14.24 -6.13
C PRO A 544 -11.98 15.71 -6.09
N LYS A 545 -10.99 16.01 -5.24
CA LYS A 545 -10.26 17.28 -5.22
C LYS A 545 -9.05 17.23 -6.15
N GLY A 546 -8.37 16.06 -6.20
CA GLY A 546 -7.28 15.79 -7.11
C GLY A 546 -7.74 15.18 -8.44
N LYS A 547 -6.79 14.96 -9.36
CA LYS A 547 -7.04 14.40 -10.69
C LYS A 547 -6.41 13.01 -10.89
N LEU A 548 -5.59 12.58 -9.93
CA LEU A 548 -4.92 11.29 -9.99
C LEU A 548 -5.83 10.23 -9.38
N ILE A 549 -6.88 9.86 -10.11
CA ILE A 549 -7.94 8.96 -9.65
C ILE A 549 -7.89 7.63 -10.40
N GLY A 550 -8.22 6.53 -9.73
CA GLY A 550 -8.42 5.21 -10.33
C GLY A 550 -9.65 5.15 -11.25
N ARG A 551 -9.91 3.98 -11.80
CA ARG A 551 -11.09 3.72 -12.62
C ARG A 551 -12.01 2.67 -12.01
N VAL A 552 -13.27 2.63 -12.45
CA VAL A 552 -14.14 1.50 -12.18
C VAL A 552 -13.70 0.33 -13.05
N MET A 553 -13.52 -0.85 -12.46
CA MET A 553 -13.21 -2.12 -13.16
C MET A 553 -14.49 -2.70 -13.80
N THR A 554 -15.05 -1.97 -14.78
CA THR A 554 -16.35 -2.29 -15.39
C THR A 554 -16.36 -3.65 -16.10
N GLU A 555 -15.22 -4.04 -16.67
CA GLU A 555 -15.02 -5.34 -17.35
C GLU A 555 -15.24 -6.54 -16.43
N ALA A 556 -15.07 -6.37 -15.13
CA ALA A 556 -15.32 -7.39 -14.12
C ALA A 556 -16.81 -7.52 -13.72
N MET A 557 -17.65 -6.53 -14.09
CA MET A 557 -19.05 -6.47 -13.72
C MET A 557 -19.95 -7.14 -14.79
N PRO A 558 -21.12 -7.69 -14.43
CA PRO A 558 -22.10 -8.18 -15.40
C PRO A 558 -22.45 -7.10 -16.42
N ASN A 559 -22.39 -7.44 -17.69
CA ASN A 559 -22.66 -6.51 -18.82
C ASN A 559 -21.73 -5.28 -18.91
N GLY A 560 -20.65 -5.24 -18.13
CA GLY A 560 -19.70 -4.14 -18.17
C GLY A 560 -18.84 -4.15 -19.43
N ALA A 561 -18.51 -2.95 -19.92
CA ALA A 561 -17.67 -2.78 -21.09
C ALA A 561 -16.20 -3.10 -20.78
N THR A 562 -15.53 -3.73 -21.75
CA THR A 562 -14.08 -4.02 -21.67
C THR A 562 -13.30 -2.89 -22.34
N PRO A 563 -12.52 -2.09 -21.60
CA PRO A 563 -11.72 -1.03 -22.19
C PRO A 563 -10.51 -1.59 -22.94
N LYS A 564 -9.85 -0.74 -23.73
CA LYS A 564 -8.58 -1.08 -24.38
C LYS A 564 -7.41 -0.71 -23.47
N ALA A 565 -6.45 -1.63 -23.38
CA ALA A 565 -5.16 -1.38 -22.75
C ALA A 565 -4.05 -1.24 -23.80
N THR A 566 -3.01 -0.44 -23.49
CA THR A 566 -1.78 -0.30 -24.26
C THR A 566 -0.58 -0.35 -23.33
N SER A 567 0.57 -0.78 -23.84
CA SER A 567 1.84 -0.78 -23.09
C SER A 567 2.76 0.33 -23.63
N ASP A 568 3.57 0.89 -22.73
CA ASP A 568 4.48 2.00 -23.04
C ASP A 568 5.79 1.85 -22.24
N VAL A 569 6.86 2.50 -22.71
CA VAL A 569 8.15 2.56 -22.04
C VAL A 569 8.68 3.99 -22.07
N ILE A 570 8.82 4.59 -20.90
CA ILE A 570 9.39 5.93 -20.75
C ILE A 570 10.84 5.79 -20.27
N LYS A 571 11.72 6.62 -20.83
CA LYS A 571 13.16 6.60 -20.49
C LYS A 571 13.65 8.01 -20.24
N SER A 572 14.46 8.18 -19.21
CA SER A 572 15.16 9.45 -18.99
C SER A 572 16.28 9.66 -20.00
N ASP A 573 16.79 10.88 -20.09
CA ASP A 573 18.11 11.11 -20.66
C ASP A 573 19.17 10.35 -19.85
N PRO A 574 20.25 9.87 -20.50
CA PRO A 574 21.30 9.15 -19.80
C PRO A 574 22.13 10.11 -18.94
N ALA A 575 22.44 9.69 -17.71
CA ALA A 575 23.46 10.31 -16.90
C ALA A 575 24.87 10.04 -17.44
N ALA A 576 25.86 10.72 -16.90
CA ALA A 576 27.26 10.37 -17.13
C ALA A 576 27.48 8.89 -16.75
N GLY A 577 28.11 8.10 -17.63
CA GLY A 577 28.22 6.65 -17.46
C GLY A 577 27.06 5.83 -18.04
N GLY A 578 26.06 6.47 -18.66
CA GLY A 578 24.99 5.80 -19.44
C GLY A 578 23.80 5.31 -18.64
N LEU A 579 23.79 5.47 -17.32
CA LEU A 579 22.64 5.10 -16.48
C LEU A 579 21.42 5.96 -16.84
N ARG A 580 20.27 5.31 -16.95
CA ARG A 580 18.97 5.97 -17.16
C ARG A 580 17.86 5.25 -16.42
N THR A 581 16.97 5.99 -15.82
CA THR A 581 15.73 5.45 -15.26
C THR A 581 14.78 5.11 -16.41
N VAL A 582 14.29 3.87 -16.43
CA VAL A 582 13.33 3.34 -17.40
C VAL A 582 12.07 2.95 -16.64
N LEU A 583 10.91 3.32 -17.15
CA LEU A 583 9.60 2.95 -16.61
C LEU A 583 8.85 2.13 -17.66
N LYS A 584 8.48 0.89 -17.31
CA LYS A 584 7.51 0.08 -18.06
C LYS A 584 6.13 0.30 -17.47
N LEU A 585 5.15 0.62 -18.29
CA LEU A 585 3.79 0.88 -17.84
C LEU A 585 2.77 0.41 -18.86
N GLN A 586 1.53 0.27 -18.37
CA GLN A 586 0.35 0.03 -19.17
C GLN A 586 -0.64 1.18 -18.98
N ARG A 587 -1.55 1.38 -19.93
CA ARG A 587 -2.56 2.43 -19.89
C ARG A 587 -3.94 1.88 -20.20
N VAL A 588 -4.94 2.35 -19.48
CA VAL A 588 -6.36 2.20 -19.81
C VAL A 588 -6.97 3.60 -19.78
N GLY A 589 -7.28 4.15 -20.95
CA GLY A 589 -7.66 5.56 -21.04
C GLY A 589 -6.57 6.49 -20.51
N ALA A 590 -6.88 7.29 -19.50
CA ALA A 590 -5.93 8.19 -18.85
C ALA A 590 -5.14 7.55 -17.70
N GLN A 591 -5.60 6.42 -17.17
CA GLN A 591 -4.97 5.74 -16.03
C GLN A 591 -3.68 5.04 -16.47
N ARG A 592 -2.68 5.09 -15.59
CA ARG A 592 -1.35 4.50 -15.76
C ARG A 592 -1.12 3.42 -14.71
N TYR A 593 -0.63 2.27 -15.13
CA TYR A 593 -0.33 1.10 -14.31
C TYR A 593 1.14 0.77 -14.49
N PHE A 594 1.89 0.73 -13.41
CA PHE A 594 3.35 0.68 -13.45
C PHE A 594 3.84 -0.74 -13.20
N ASP A 595 4.41 -1.38 -14.23
CA ASP A 595 4.95 -2.73 -14.08
C ASP A 595 6.23 -2.73 -13.24
N ALA A 596 7.23 -1.95 -13.65
CA ALA A 596 8.50 -1.79 -12.95
C ALA A 596 9.21 -0.53 -13.45
N ALA A 597 10.04 0.09 -12.59
CA ALA A 597 10.88 1.19 -13.01
C ALA A 597 12.23 1.22 -12.30
N GLY A 598 13.27 1.62 -13.03
CA GLY A 598 14.62 1.75 -12.51
C GLY A 598 15.70 1.64 -13.59
N PHE A 599 16.92 1.30 -13.20
CA PHE A 599 18.02 1.06 -14.14
C PHE A 599 17.94 -0.37 -14.67
N PRO A 600 17.99 -0.58 -16.00
CA PRO A 600 18.12 -1.92 -16.58
C PRO A 600 19.31 -2.68 -15.98
N GLY A 601 19.12 -3.97 -15.68
CA GLY A 601 20.10 -4.81 -14.98
C GLY A 601 20.16 -4.63 -13.46
N ARG A 602 19.36 -3.70 -12.89
CA ARG A 602 19.26 -3.46 -11.45
C ARG A 602 17.83 -3.50 -10.92
N THR A 603 16.85 -3.85 -11.76
CA THR A 603 15.43 -3.86 -11.38
C THR A 603 14.71 -5.07 -11.97
N VAL A 604 14.14 -5.91 -11.10
CA VAL A 604 13.32 -7.06 -11.52
C VAL A 604 12.10 -6.58 -12.30
N GLY A 605 11.85 -7.17 -13.48
CA GLY A 605 10.76 -6.80 -14.37
C GLY A 605 11.16 -5.85 -15.50
N LEU A 606 12.38 -5.29 -15.50
CA LEU A 606 12.88 -4.50 -16.63
C LEU A 606 13.64 -5.34 -17.67
N ASP A 607 14.25 -6.45 -17.28
CA ASP A 607 15.22 -7.21 -18.06
C ASP A 607 14.62 -8.35 -18.90
N ASP A 608 13.31 -8.42 -19.10
CA ASP A 608 12.62 -9.47 -19.88
C ASP A 608 12.96 -9.47 -21.39
N ALA A 609 13.97 -8.71 -21.79
CA ALA A 609 14.45 -8.59 -23.18
C ALA A 609 15.94 -8.91 -23.34
N ALA A 610 16.53 -9.82 -22.57
CA ALA A 610 17.78 -10.45 -22.98
C ALA A 610 17.49 -11.32 -24.22
N PRO A 611 18.16 -11.13 -25.38
CA PRO A 611 17.95 -11.99 -26.53
C PRO A 611 18.30 -13.43 -26.11
N LYS A 612 17.33 -14.36 -26.31
CA LYS A 612 17.62 -15.79 -26.21
C LYS A 612 18.86 -16.06 -27.02
N GLN A 613 19.98 -16.37 -26.40
CA GLN A 613 21.14 -16.89 -27.12
C GLN A 613 20.66 -18.09 -27.93
N LYS A 614 20.66 -17.97 -29.23
CA LYS A 614 20.49 -19.12 -30.13
C LYS A 614 21.52 -20.15 -29.70
N ALA A 615 21.05 -21.26 -29.15
CA ALA A 615 21.89 -22.42 -28.95
C ALA A 615 22.54 -22.72 -30.30
N ALA A 616 23.87 -22.61 -30.37
CA ALA A 616 24.61 -23.04 -31.51
C ALA A 616 24.37 -24.53 -31.68
N ALA A 617 23.70 -24.90 -32.76
CA ALA A 617 23.59 -26.30 -33.16
C ALA A 617 25.02 -26.83 -33.41
N LYS A 618 25.38 -27.85 -32.65
CA LYS A 618 26.49 -28.75 -33.00
C LYS A 618 25.92 -29.95 -33.70
#